data_78f3f6bc6f1687ed8a969c44a7173da5
#
_entry.id   78f3f6bc6f1687ed8a969c44a7173da5
#
_cell.length_a   1.000
_cell.length_b   1.000
_cell.length_c   1.000
_cell.angle_alpha   90.00
_cell.angle_beta   90.00
_cell.angle_gamma   90.00
#
_symmetry.space_group_name_H-M   'P 1'
#
loop_
_entity.id
_entity.type
_entity.pdbx_description
1 polymer ?
#
loop_
_entity_poly.entity_id
_entity_poly.type
_entity_poly.pdbx_seq_one_letter_code
_entity_poly.pdbx_strand_id
1 'polypeptide(L)'
;MNNYDLVLFDMDGTIANTDAMIVETFHRLYKLYKPTVVRSDAELLYFSGPPIKETLKHEFPDYPLDEIFPAYRDISRGTYEDFIKEFPLVKETLLSFINKGIKVGVITNKNSSNADLTLKIVHLDDVIDYCLGSDDVPASKPDPRSIDMAMKHFNIVDKSKVLYVGDNTIDYVFASNAGVDCAILTWGPRGFTKETKPKYWVKDYKELMDAVVR
;
A
#
# COMPACT_ATOMS: atom_id res chain seq x y z
N MET A 1 19.98 -19.90 -5.42
CA MET A 1 19.62 -19.39 -4.06
C MET A 1 18.75 -18.15 -4.26
N ASN A 2 17.66 -18.02 -3.49
CA ASN A 2 16.83 -16.80 -3.58
C ASN A 2 17.63 -15.57 -3.15
N ASN A 3 17.38 -14.41 -3.77
CA ASN A 3 18.01 -13.17 -3.37
C ASN A 3 17.48 -12.71 -1.99
N TYR A 4 16.22 -13.02 -1.69
CA TYR A 4 15.49 -12.62 -0.48
C TYR A 4 14.87 -13.82 0.22
N ASP A 5 14.70 -13.70 1.54
CA ASP A 5 14.02 -14.66 2.39
C ASP A 5 12.63 -14.14 2.81
N LEU A 6 12.42 -12.81 2.72
CA LEU A 6 11.18 -12.12 3.05
C LEU A 6 10.90 -11.03 2.02
N VAL A 7 9.68 -11.02 1.48
CA VAL A 7 9.16 -9.93 0.64
C VAL A 7 7.92 -9.35 1.31
N LEU A 8 7.98 -8.07 1.63
CA LEU A 8 6.90 -7.30 2.24
C LEU A 8 6.30 -6.36 1.20
N PHE A 9 5.00 -6.22 1.19
CA PHE A 9 4.27 -5.41 0.21
C PHE A 9 3.49 -4.29 0.89
N ASP A 10 3.38 -3.14 0.24
CA ASP A 10 2.27 -2.24 0.45
C ASP A 10 0.97 -2.85 -0.10
N MET A 11 -0.17 -2.25 0.21
CA MET A 11 -1.48 -2.70 -0.23
C MET A 11 -2.03 -1.85 -1.38
N ASP A 12 -2.34 -0.59 -1.10
CA ASP A 12 -3.05 0.30 -2.03
C ASP A 12 -2.13 0.74 -3.18
N GLY A 13 -2.49 0.39 -4.42
CA GLY A 13 -1.66 0.65 -5.60
C GLY A 13 -0.54 -0.37 -5.80
N THR A 14 -0.36 -1.31 -4.87
CA THR A 14 0.65 -2.36 -4.94
C THR A 14 -0.01 -3.72 -5.14
N ILE A 15 -0.60 -4.37 -4.13
CA ILE A 15 -1.28 -5.67 -4.29
C ILE A 15 -2.76 -5.53 -4.66
N ALA A 16 -3.37 -4.38 -4.38
CA ALA A 16 -4.74 -4.07 -4.72
C ALA A 16 -4.81 -2.74 -5.50
N ASN A 17 -5.50 -2.76 -6.64
CA ASN A 17 -5.79 -1.54 -7.39
C ASN A 17 -6.97 -0.83 -6.73
N THR A 18 -6.68 0.16 -5.91
CA THR A 18 -7.64 0.96 -5.16
C THR A 18 -7.80 2.36 -5.71
N ASP A 19 -7.17 2.70 -6.82
CA ASP A 19 -7.17 4.06 -7.39
C ASP A 19 -8.59 4.55 -7.70
N ALA A 20 -9.39 3.73 -8.39
CA ALA A 20 -10.77 4.09 -8.71
C ALA A 20 -11.63 4.27 -7.44
N MET A 21 -11.41 3.46 -6.40
CA MET A 21 -12.09 3.55 -5.11
C MET A 21 -11.75 4.88 -4.41
N ILE A 22 -10.48 5.28 -4.41
CA ILE A 22 -10.03 6.52 -3.79
C ILE A 22 -10.64 7.72 -4.52
N VAL A 23 -10.56 7.74 -5.84
CA VAL A 23 -11.12 8.80 -6.69
C VAL A 23 -12.62 8.96 -6.42
N GLU A 24 -13.40 7.88 -6.48
CA GLU A 24 -14.85 7.91 -6.26
C GLU A 24 -15.20 8.36 -4.83
N THR A 25 -14.45 7.89 -3.84
CA THR A 25 -14.64 8.31 -2.44
C THR A 25 -14.49 9.81 -2.28
N PHE A 26 -13.42 10.39 -2.83
CA PHE A 26 -13.18 11.82 -2.74
C PHE A 26 -14.17 12.64 -3.58
N HIS A 27 -14.58 12.19 -4.76
CA HIS A 27 -15.64 12.84 -5.52
C HIS A 27 -16.94 12.95 -4.71
N ARG A 28 -17.36 11.86 -4.06
CA ARG A 28 -18.53 11.87 -3.18
C ARG A 28 -18.34 12.80 -1.98
N LEU A 29 -17.14 12.79 -1.39
CA LEU A 29 -16.83 13.64 -0.24
C LEU A 29 -16.84 15.12 -0.63
N TYR A 30 -16.21 15.51 -1.74
CA TYR A 30 -16.26 16.89 -2.26
C TYR A 30 -17.69 17.32 -2.58
N LYS A 31 -18.49 16.46 -3.19
CA LYS A 31 -19.90 16.75 -3.49
C LYS A 31 -20.71 17.08 -2.24
N LEU A 32 -20.40 16.45 -1.10
CA LEU A 32 -21.10 16.68 0.19
C LEU A 32 -20.59 17.93 0.91
N TYR A 33 -19.29 18.11 0.97
CA TYR A 33 -18.68 19.10 1.86
C TYR A 33 -18.17 20.35 1.14
N LYS A 34 -17.78 20.23 -0.12
CA LYS A 34 -17.25 21.34 -0.95
C LYS A 34 -17.82 21.28 -2.38
N PRO A 35 -19.14 21.39 -2.58
CA PRO A 35 -19.80 21.12 -3.89
C PRO A 35 -19.38 22.06 -5.02
N THR A 36 -18.75 23.20 -4.70
CA THR A 36 -18.23 24.14 -5.69
C THR A 36 -16.79 23.87 -6.10
N VAL A 37 -16.09 22.97 -5.40
CA VAL A 37 -14.71 22.59 -5.71
C VAL A 37 -14.72 21.39 -6.63
N VAL A 38 -14.08 21.53 -7.79
CA VAL A 38 -13.90 20.44 -8.77
C VAL A 38 -12.45 20.00 -8.72
N ARG A 39 -12.23 18.72 -8.52
CA ARG A 39 -10.92 18.07 -8.59
C ARG A 39 -10.93 17.06 -9.73
N SER A 40 -9.87 17.02 -10.49
CA SER A 40 -9.64 15.97 -11.50
C SER A 40 -9.26 14.64 -10.83
N ASP A 41 -9.52 13.52 -11.49
CA ASP A 41 -9.11 12.20 -11.03
C ASP A 41 -7.59 12.14 -10.77
N ALA A 42 -6.80 12.79 -11.63
CA ALA A 42 -5.34 12.86 -11.49
C ALA A 42 -4.91 13.56 -10.19
N GLU A 43 -5.60 14.60 -9.75
CA GLU A 43 -5.33 15.26 -8.47
C GLU A 43 -5.71 14.37 -7.29
N LEU A 44 -6.85 13.66 -7.38
CA LEU A 44 -7.35 12.81 -6.32
C LEU A 44 -6.47 11.56 -6.11
N LEU A 45 -5.81 11.07 -7.15
CA LEU A 45 -4.90 9.94 -7.06
C LEU A 45 -3.67 10.22 -6.18
N TYR A 46 -3.25 11.47 -6.03
CA TYR A 46 -2.19 11.85 -5.10
C TYR A 46 -2.56 11.67 -3.62
N PHE A 47 -3.84 11.46 -3.31
CA PHE A 47 -4.31 11.19 -1.94
C PHE A 47 -4.11 9.74 -1.51
N SER A 48 -3.73 8.86 -2.43
CA SER A 48 -3.32 7.49 -2.11
C SER A 48 -1.88 7.46 -1.59
N GLY A 49 -1.66 6.77 -0.49
CA GLY A 49 -0.34 6.61 0.15
C GLY A 49 -0.15 7.40 1.44
N PRO A 50 -0.37 8.73 1.50
CA PRO A 50 -0.32 9.46 2.75
C PRO A 50 -1.37 8.98 3.78
N PRO A 51 -1.14 9.17 5.10
CA PRO A 51 -2.14 8.91 6.13
C PRO A 51 -3.42 9.73 5.87
N ILE A 52 -4.54 9.06 5.71
CA ILE A 52 -5.81 9.68 5.28
C ILE A 52 -6.24 10.86 6.17
N LYS A 53 -5.99 10.78 7.48
CA LYS A 53 -6.34 11.87 8.40
C LYS A 53 -5.59 13.17 8.09
N GLU A 54 -4.36 13.09 7.60
CA GLU A 54 -3.57 14.26 7.19
C GLU A 54 -4.11 14.83 5.88
N THR A 55 -4.44 13.98 4.92
CA THR A 55 -5.08 14.39 3.68
C THR A 55 -6.41 15.11 3.94
N LEU A 56 -7.26 14.56 4.82
CA LEU A 56 -8.53 15.18 5.17
C LEU A 56 -8.37 16.54 5.86
N LYS A 57 -7.42 16.69 6.79
CA LYS A 57 -7.12 17.98 7.42
C LYS A 57 -6.67 19.03 6.40
N HIS A 58 -5.88 18.63 5.42
CA HIS A 58 -5.39 19.52 4.37
C HIS A 58 -6.50 19.92 3.39
N GLU A 59 -7.26 18.95 2.92
CA GLU A 59 -8.27 19.18 1.87
C GLU A 59 -9.59 19.76 2.42
N PHE A 60 -9.91 19.50 3.68
CA PHE A 60 -11.15 19.94 4.34
C PHE A 60 -10.87 20.69 5.67
N PRO A 61 -10.05 21.76 5.66
CA PRO A 61 -9.62 22.44 6.89
C PRO A 61 -10.77 23.10 7.66
N ASP A 62 -11.90 23.37 6.98
CA ASP A 62 -13.08 24.02 7.59
C ASP A 62 -13.96 23.03 8.38
N TYR A 63 -13.66 21.73 8.31
CA TYR A 63 -14.43 20.68 8.98
C TYR A 63 -13.60 19.97 10.04
N PRO A 64 -14.14 19.77 11.26
CA PRO A 64 -13.48 19.01 12.31
C PRO A 64 -13.18 17.56 11.85
N LEU A 65 -12.03 17.03 12.27
CA LEU A 65 -11.61 15.68 11.86
C LEU A 65 -12.57 14.59 12.37
N ASP A 66 -13.20 14.80 13.51
CA ASP A 66 -14.19 13.90 14.11
C ASP A 66 -15.53 13.91 13.35
N GLU A 67 -15.76 14.89 12.47
CA GLU A 67 -16.88 14.94 11.54
C GLU A 67 -16.49 14.32 10.17
N ILE A 68 -15.42 14.83 9.55
CA ILE A 68 -15.09 14.47 8.16
C ILE A 68 -14.52 13.06 8.03
N PHE A 69 -13.80 12.55 9.03
CA PHE A 69 -13.18 11.23 8.95
C PHE A 69 -14.21 10.07 9.02
N PRO A 70 -15.24 10.10 9.88
CA PRO A 70 -16.34 9.13 9.80
C PRO A 70 -17.07 9.17 8.46
N ALA A 71 -17.37 10.36 7.92
CA ALA A 71 -18.03 10.49 6.61
C ALA A 71 -17.17 9.89 5.48
N TYR A 72 -15.86 10.20 5.46
CA TYR A 72 -14.93 9.56 4.53
C TYR A 72 -14.98 8.03 4.64
N ARG A 73 -14.91 7.51 5.85
CA ARG A 73 -14.90 6.06 6.10
C ARG A 73 -16.17 5.37 5.61
N ASP A 74 -17.32 5.98 5.86
CA ASP A 74 -18.62 5.42 5.46
C ASP A 74 -18.79 5.43 3.93
N ILE A 75 -18.40 6.55 3.27
CA ILE A 75 -18.39 6.66 1.81
C ILE A 75 -17.43 5.64 1.22
N SER A 76 -16.19 5.58 1.72
CA SER A 76 -15.15 4.68 1.26
C SER A 76 -15.59 3.22 1.32
N ARG A 77 -16.19 2.79 2.43
CA ARG A 77 -16.72 1.41 2.56
C ARG A 77 -17.76 1.07 1.51
N GLY A 78 -18.62 2.01 1.16
CA GLY A 78 -19.63 1.84 0.11
C GLY A 78 -19.08 1.80 -1.32
N THR A 79 -17.76 1.96 -1.51
CA THR A 79 -17.11 1.90 -2.84
C THR A 79 -16.21 0.66 -3.00
N TYR A 80 -15.91 -0.09 -1.94
CA TYR A 80 -14.91 -1.14 -1.95
C TYR A 80 -15.21 -2.23 -2.98
N GLU A 81 -16.38 -2.87 -2.93
CA GLU A 81 -16.70 -3.99 -3.79
C GLU A 81 -16.76 -3.65 -5.27
N ASP A 82 -17.21 -2.43 -5.59
CA ASP A 82 -17.35 -1.97 -6.97
C ASP A 82 -16.03 -1.51 -7.59
N PHE A 83 -15.16 -0.89 -6.79
CA PHE A 83 -14.02 -0.11 -7.30
C PHE A 83 -12.64 -0.68 -6.95
N ILE A 84 -12.53 -1.63 -6.01
CA ILE A 84 -11.26 -2.31 -5.75
C ILE A 84 -11.13 -3.50 -6.72
N LYS A 85 -9.97 -3.61 -7.35
CA LYS A 85 -9.65 -4.69 -8.29
C LYS A 85 -8.29 -5.30 -7.96
N GLU A 86 -8.07 -6.54 -8.34
CA GLU A 86 -6.75 -7.16 -8.31
C GLU A 86 -5.86 -6.63 -9.44
N PHE A 87 -4.55 -6.62 -9.21
CA PHE A 87 -3.60 -6.41 -10.30
C PHE A 87 -3.31 -7.74 -11.02
N PRO A 88 -3.03 -7.71 -12.35
CA PRO A 88 -2.63 -8.90 -13.07
C PRO A 88 -1.39 -9.58 -12.47
N LEU A 89 -1.40 -10.91 -12.34
CA LEU A 89 -0.29 -11.76 -11.88
C LEU A 89 0.12 -11.55 -10.41
N VAL A 90 -0.62 -10.78 -9.60
CA VAL A 90 -0.28 -10.61 -8.19
C VAL A 90 -0.30 -11.93 -7.45
N LYS A 91 -1.41 -12.66 -7.49
CA LYS A 91 -1.59 -13.95 -6.78
C LYS A 91 -0.57 -14.99 -7.22
N GLU A 92 -0.35 -15.11 -8.51
CA GLU A 92 0.62 -16.07 -9.08
C GLU A 92 2.05 -15.75 -8.61
N THR A 93 2.42 -14.48 -8.54
CA THR A 93 3.74 -14.06 -8.09
C THR A 93 3.93 -14.36 -6.60
N LEU A 94 2.95 -14.04 -5.75
CA LEU A 94 3.01 -14.35 -4.32
C LEU A 94 3.12 -15.85 -4.08
N LEU A 95 2.31 -16.65 -4.75
CA LEU A 95 2.37 -18.12 -4.68
C LEU A 95 3.73 -18.66 -5.17
N SER A 96 4.31 -18.06 -6.22
CA SER A 96 5.64 -18.42 -6.71
C SER A 96 6.72 -18.17 -5.64
N PHE A 97 6.64 -17.03 -4.92
CA PHE A 97 7.57 -16.73 -3.83
C PHE A 97 7.44 -17.74 -2.69
N ILE A 98 6.22 -18.02 -2.25
CA ILE A 98 5.92 -18.97 -1.18
C ILE A 98 6.42 -20.38 -1.55
N ASN A 99 6.17 -20.84 -2.77
CA ASN A 99 6.64 -22.13 -3.27
C ASN A 99 8.17 -22.25 -3.32
N LYS A 100 8.89 -21.14 -3.36
CA LYS A 100 10.36 -21.08 -3.28
C LYS A 100 10.88 -20.87 -1.86
N GLY A 101 9.99 -20.91 -0.86
CA GLY A 101 10.33 -20.73 0.56
C GLY A 101 10.53 -19.27 0.99
N ILE A 102 10.21 -18.30 0.14
CA ILE A 102 10.25 -16.87 0.49
C ILE A 102 9.00 -16.55 1.28
N LYS A 103 9.16 -15.91 2.42
CA LYS A 103 8.05 -15.43 3.24
C LYS A 103 7.43 -14.17 2.61
N VAL A 104 6.11 -14.03 2.75
CA VAL A 104 5.36 -12.91 2.18
C VAL A 104 4.49 -12.28 3.26
N GLY A 105 4.42 -10.94 3.30
CA GLY A 105 3.56 -10.21 4.21
C GLY A 105 3.18 -8.83 3.66
N VAL A 106 2.23 -8.19 4.33
CA VAL A 106 1.73 -6.86 3.95
C VAL A 106 1.92 -5.88 5.11
N ILE A 107 2.37 -4.66 4.80
CA ILE A 107 2.41 -3.53 5.74
C ILE A 107 1.81 -2.31 5.05
N THR A 108 0.72 -1.80 5.59
CA THR A 108 -0.06 -0.72 4.96
C THR A 108 -0.43 0.40 5.94
N ASN A 109 -0.62 1.63 5.41
CA ASN A 109 -1.20 2.73 6.18
C ASN A 109 -2.73 2.66 6.29
N LYS A 110 -3.36 1.69 5.64
CA LYS A 110 -4.77 1.36 5.82
C LYS A 110 -4.97 0.70 7.20
N ASN A 111 -6.11 0.92 7.87
CA ASN A 111 -6.41 0.19 9.11
C ASN A 111 -6.66 -1.30 8.84
N SER A 112 -6.42 -2.14 9.85
CA SER A 112 -6.46 -3.60 9.76
C SER A 112 -7.79 -4.12 9.21
N SER A 113 -8.93 -3.61 9.71
CA SER A 113 -10.24 -4.10 9.25
C SER A 113 -10.52 -3.82 7.78
N ASN A 114 -10.01 -2.70 7.25
CA ASN A 114 -10.12 -2.38 5.84
C ASN A 114 -9.07 -3.11 5.00
N ALA A 115 -7.91 -3.40 5.57
CA ALA A 115 -6.89 -4.23 4.93
C ALA A 115 -7.41 -5.67 4.73
N ASP A 116 -7.97 -6.27 5.76
CA ASP A 116 -8.59 -7.60 5.68
C ASP A 116 -9.73 -7.66 4.65
N LEU A 117 -10.58 -6.63 4.61
CA LEU A 117 -11.64 -6.55 3.60
C LEU A 117 -11.05 -6.43 2.18
N THR A 118 -9.99 -5.64 2.01
CA THR A 118 -9.32 -5.49 0.72
C THR A 118 -8.72 -6.82 0.27
N LEU A 119 -8.03 -7.56 1.15
CA LEU A 119 -7.47 -8.88 0.82
C LEU A 119 -8.55 -9.86 0.36
N LYS A 120 -9.73 -9.87 1.00
CA LYS A 120 -10.87 -10.70 0.59
C LYS A 120 -11.39 -10.32 -0.79
N ILE A 121 -11.54 -9.02 -1.08
CA ILE A 121 -12.05 -8.54 -2.37
C ILE A 121 -11.10 -8.93 -3.52
N VAL A 122 -9.78 -8.86 -3.28
CA VAL A 122 -8.78 -9.24 -4.29
C VAL A 122 -8.32 -10.70 -4.19
N HIS A 123 -9.06 -11.54 -3.43
CA HIS A 123 -8.83 -12.98 -3.30
C HIS A 123 -7.39 -13.36 -2.89
N LEU A 124 -6.81 -12.58 -1.96
CA LEU A 124 -5.46 -12.81 -1.41
C LEU A 124 -5.49 -13.19 0.09
N ASP A 125 -6.65 -13.28 0.70
CA ASP A 125 -6.83 -13.64 2.11
C ASP A 125 -6.47 -15.09 2.42
N ASP A 126 -6.40 -15.95 1.40
CA ASP A 126 -5.89 -17.32 1.47
C ASP A 126 -4.37 -17.45 1.20
N VAL A 127 -3.70 -16.36 0.82
CA VAL A 127 -2.28 -16.32 0.46
C VAL A 127 -1.46 -15.49 1.46
N ILE A 128 -2.03 -14.39 1.96
CA ILE A 128 -1.40 -13.47 2.90
C ILE A 128 -1.92 -13.76 4.32
N ASP A 129 -1.10 -14.39 5.13
CA ASP A 129 -1.41 -14.71 6.53
C ASP A 129 -0.77 -13.73 7.53
N TYR A 130 0.02 -12.75 7.04
CA TYR A 130 0.61 -11.68 7.85
C TYR A 130 0.36 -10.31 7.21
N CYS A 131 -0.51 -9.53 7.83
CA CYS A 131 -0.83 -8.17 7.41
C CYS A 131 -0.80 -7.24 8.63
N LEU A 132 -0.07 -6.13 8.54
CA LEU A 132 -0.06 -5.06 9.54
C LEU A 132 -0.74 -3.82 8.97
N GLY A 133 -1.83 -3.43 9.59
CA GLY A 133 -2.50 -2.15 9.36
C GLY A 133 -1.96 -1.03 10.24
N SER A 134 -2.44 0.18 10.02
CA SER A 134 -1.99 1.37 10.76
C SER A 134 -2.32 1.35 12.25
N ASP A 135 -3.26 0.56 12.67
CA ASP A 135 -3.71 0.35 14.07
C ASP A 135 -3.00 -0.81 14.76
N ASP A 136 -2.23 -1.64 14.03
CA ASP A 136 -1.41 -2.72 14.58
C ASP A 136 0.01 -2.27 14.94
N VAL A 137 0.42 -1.07 14.52
CA VAL A 137 1.79 -0.61 14.58
C VAL A 137 1.93 0.66 15.44
N PRO A 138 3.10 0.90 16.06
CA PRO A 138 3.31 2.09 16.89
C PRO A 138 3.20 3.41 16.13
N ALA A 139 3.52 3.41 14.84
CA ALA A 139 3.34 4.54 13.93
C ALA A 139 3.27 4.05 12.48
N SER A 140 2.55 4.79 11.64
CA SER A 140 2.38 4.52 10.21
C SER A 140 3.69 4.77 9.43
N LYS A 141 3.78 4.21 8.21
CA LYS A 141 4.86 4.54 7.26
C LYS A 141 5.01 6.06 7.15
N PRO A 142 6.23 6.60 7.16
CA PRO A 142 7.52 5.93 6.95
C PRO A 142 8.28 5.49 8.22
N ASP A 143 7.62 5.29 9.37
CA ASP A 143 8.26 4.76 10.58
C ASP A 143 8.65 3.29 10.36
N PRO A 144 9.95 2.90 10.50
CA PRO A 144 10.44 1.60 10.07
C PRO A 144 10.07 0.43 11.00
N ARG A 145 9.53 0.69 12.19
CA ARG A 145 9.32 -0.34 13.23
C ARG A 145 8.43 -1.50 12.79
N SER A 146 7.49 -1.28 11.89
CA SER A 146 6.64 -2.35 11.38
C SER A 146 7.40 -3.37 10.51
N ILE A 147 8.48 -2.96 9.82
CA ILE A 147 9.39 -3.93 9.15
C ILE A 147 10.11 -4.79 10.18
N ASP A 148 10.63 -4.20 11.27
CA ASP A 148 11.27 -4.96 12.34
C ASP A 148 10.29 -5.95 13.01
N MET A 149 9.00 -5.56 13.15
CA MET A 149 7.94 -6.46 13.65
C MET A 149 7.71 -7.64 12.69
N ALA A 150 7.64 -7.40 11.38
CA ALA A 150 7.50 -8.45 10.38
C ALA A 150 8.72 -9.37 10.34
N MET A 151 9.93 -8.83 10.38
CA MET A 151 11.16 -9.62 10.45
C MET A 151 11.18 -10.54 11.68
N LYS A 152 10.78 -10.02 12.84
CA LYS A 152 10.66 -10.81 14.08
C LYS A 152 9.62 -11.93 13.92
N HIS A 153 8.46 -11.65 13.35
CA HIS A 153 7.39 -12.64 13.11
C HIS A 153 7.89 -13.81 12.25
N PHE A 154 8.60 -13.51 11.17
CA PHE A 154 9.12 -14.51 10.25
C PHE A 154 10.48 -15.10 10.64
N ASN A 155 11.07 -14.70 11.79
CA ASN A 155 12.39 -15.09 12.27
C ASN A 155 13.52 -14.74 11.27
N ILE A 156 13.42 -13.61 10.59
CA ILE A 156 14.45 -13.05 9.70
C ILE A 156 15.28 -12.04 10.48
N VAL A 157 16.60 -12.19 10.46
CA VAL A 157 17.53 -11.30 11.20
C VAL A 157 18.37 -10.44 10.26
N ASP A 158 18.61 -10.90 9.04
CA ASP A 158 19.43 -10.21 8.04
C ASP A 158 18.57 -9.29 7.17
N LYS A 159 18.71 -7.98 7.37
CA LYS A 159 17.98 -6.96 6.57
C LYS A 159 18.29 -7.01 5.07
N SER A 160 19.47 -7.48 4.69
CA SER A 160 19.84 -7.66 3.27
C SER A 160 19.02 -8.77 2.57
N LYS A 161 18.31 -9.58 3.34
CA LYS A 161 17.39 -10.63 2.88
C LYS A 161 15.93 -10.20 2.85
N VAL A 162 15.66 -8.92 3.08
CA VAL A 162 14.31 -8.35 3.05
C VAL A 162 14.15 -7.39 1.89
N LEU A 163 13.08 -7.56 1.12
CA LEU A 163 12.64 -6.63 0.09
C LEU A 163 11.30 -6.04 0.49
N TYR A 164 11.17 -4.71 0.42
CA TYR A 164 9.89 -4.04 0.50
C TYR A 164 9.43 -3.60 -0.90
N VAL A 165 8.20 -3.90 -1.25
CA VAL A 165 7.59 -3.58 -2.56
C VAL A 165 6.46 -2.58 -2.36
N GLY A 166 6.49 -1.49 -3.10
CA GLY A 166 5.47 -0.46 -3.07
C GLY A 166 5.34 0.25 -4.42
N ASP A 167 4.51 1.27 -4.49
CA ASP A 167 4.24 2.05 -5.70
C ASP A 167 4.40 3.57 -5.49
N ASN A 168 4.88 3.99 -4.31
CA ASN A 168 4.92 5.40 -3.92
C ASN A 168 6.28 5.78 -3.32
N THR A 169 6.62 7.08 -3.35
CA THR A 169 7.83 7.61 -2.69
C THR A 169 7.87 7.28 -1.19
N ILE A 170 6.73 7.24 -0.51
CA ILE A 170 6.68 6.89 0.92
C ILE A 170 7.18 5.46 1.18
N ASP A 171 6.95 4.53 0.25
CA ASP A 171 7.42 3.14 0.36
C ASP A 171 8.94 3.05 0.25
N TYR A 172 9.52 3.83 -0.66
CA TYR A 172 10.97 3.97 -0.76
C TYR A 172 11.58 4.54 0.53
N VAL A 173 11.00 5.63 1.05
CA VAL A 173 11.47 6.24 2.31
C VAL A 173 11.35 5.26 3.47
N PHE A 174 10.25 4.53 3.54
CA PHE A 174 9.98 3.51 4.54
C PHE A 174 11.03 2.39 4.52
N ALA A 175 11.27 1.79 3.35
CA ALA A 175 12.29 0.77 3.17
C ALA A 175 13.71 1.29 3.50
N SER A 176 14.03 2.51 3.06
CA SER A 176 15.30 3.17 3.34
C SER A 176 15.52 3.40 4.84
N ASN A 177 14.48 3.88 5.55
CA ASN A 177 14.54 4.07 7.01
C ASN A 177 14.76 2.75 7.76
N ALA A 178 14.21 1.65 7.24
CA ALA A 178 14.39 0.32 7.82
C ALA A 178 15.75 -0.31 7.45
N GLY A 179 16.44 0.19 6.44
CA GLY A 179 17.70 -0.38 5.93
C GLY A 179 17.50 -1.69 5.17
N VAL A 180 16.37 -1.82 4.47
CA VAL A 180 16.05 -2.96 3.59
C VAL A 180 16.01 -2.54 2.13
N ASP A 181 16.11 -3.50 1.21
CA ASP A 181 15.98 -3.24 -0.22
C ASP A 181 14.55 -2.82 -0.58
N CYS A 182 14.43 -2.00 -1.63
CA CYS A 182 13.14 -1.53 -2.14
C CYS A 182 12.97 -1.87 -3.62
N ALA A 183 11.77 -2.30 -4.00
CA ALA A 183 11.27 -2.34 -5.37
C ALA A 183 10.06 -1.40 -5.50
N ILE A 184 10.03 -0.61 -6.57
CA ILE A 184 8.93 0.29 -6.88
C ILE A 184 8.24 -0.15 -8.18
N LEU A 185 6.94 -0.41 -8.07
CA LEU A 185 6.05 -0.63 -9.19
C LEU A 185 5.70 0.71 -9.85
N THR A 186 5.97 0.82 -11.17
CA THR A 186 5.91 2.09 -11.89
C THR A 186 4.61 2.31 -12.67
N TRP A 187 3.59 1.51 -12.43
CA TRP A 187 2.32 1.57 -13.16
C TRP A 187 1.35 2.67 -12.67
N GLY A 188 1.57 3.18 -11.46
CA GLY A 188 0.73 4.23 -10.89
C GLY A 188 1.00 5.61 -11.52
N PRO A 189 0.05 6.52 -11.45
CA PRO A 189 0.19 7.89 -11.94
C PRO A 189 1.06 8.77 -11.05
N ARG A 190 1.59 8.23 -9.95
CA ARG A 190 2.32 8.98 -8.92
C ARG A 190 3.73 9.27 -9.40
N GLY A 191 4.08 10.56 -9.39
CA GLY A 191 5.46 10.99 -9.68
C GLY A 191 6.40 10.63 -8.54
N PHE A 192 7.67 10.37 -8.91
CA PHE A 192 8.73 10.11 -7.94
C PHE A 192 9.68 11.31 -7.85
N THR A 193 10.22 11.56 -6.66
CA THR A 193 11.23 12.59 -6.48
C THR A 193 12.60 12.10 -7.00
N LYS A 194 13.53 13.03 -7.25
CA LYS A 194 14.90 12.69 -7.71
C LYS A 194 15.69 11.87 -6.67
N GLU A 195 15.27 11.94 -5.42
CA GLU A 195 15.86 11.22 -4.29
C GLU A 195 15.37 9.78 -4.20
N THR A 196 14.25 9.43 -4.86
CA THR A 196 13.72 8.07 -4.92
C THR A 196 14.63 7.19 -5.78
N LYS A 197 15.42 6.33 -5.13
CA LYS A 197 16.42 5.45 -5.77
C LYS A 197 16.27 4.02 -5.24
N PRO A 198 15.17 3.33 -5.56
CA PRO A 198 14.98 1.95 -5.15
C PRO A 198 16.02 1.05 -5.83
N LYS A 199 16.25 -0.12 -5.28
CA LYS A 199 17.10 -1.13 -5.90
C LYS A 199 16.53 -1.63 -7.23
N TYR A 200 15.20 -1.72 -7.32
CA TYR A 200 14.49 -2.15 -8.52
C TYR A 200 13.36 -1.17 -8.88
N TRP A 201 13.35 -0.76 -10.14
CA TRP A 201 12.19 -0.18 -10.79
C TRP A 201 11.54 -1.29 -11.61
N VAL A 202 10.30 -1.65 -11.35
CA VAL A 202 9.59 -2.75 -12.02
C VAL A 202 8.28 -2.24 -12.61
N LYS A 203 7.94 -2.70 -13.81
CA LYS A 203 6.72 -2.28 -14.52
C LYS A 203 5.51 -3.13 -14.15
N ASP A 204 5.76 -4.37 -13.74
CA ASP A 204 4.72 -5.35 -13.45
C ASP A 204 5.24 -6.46 -12.52
N TYR A 205 4.35 -7.35 -12.13
CA TYR A 205 4.67 -8.49 -11.28
C TYR A 205 5.58 -9.51 -11.94
N LYS A 206 5.63 -9.57 -13.27
CA LYS A 206 6.57 -10.44 -14.00
C LYS A 206 8.00 -9.94 -13.83
N GLU A 207 8.24 -8.63 -14.02
CA GLU A 207 9.57 -8.05 -13.78
C GLU A 207 9.96 -8.18 -12.30
N LEU A 208 9.00 -8.02 -11.36
CA LEU A 208 9.25 -8.24 -9.93
C LEU A 208 9.67 -9.68 -9.65
N MET A 209 8.98 -10.66 -10.22
CA MET A 209 9.31 -12.06 -10.05
C MET A 209 10.72 -12.37 -10.57
N ASP A 210 11.08 -11.84 -11.75
CA ASP A 210 12.42 -12.02 -12.35
C ASP A 210 13.52 -11.37 -11.50
N ALA A 211 13.23 -10.28 -10.78
CA ALA A 211 14.18 -9.61 -9.90
C ALA A 211 14.42 -10.36 -8.58
N VAL A 212 13.38 -10.99 -8.04
CA VAL A 212 13.40 -11.70 -6.74
C VAL A 212 13.92 -13.12 -6.88
N VAL A 213 13.50 -13.81 -7.94
CA VAL A 213 13.76 -15.23 -8.17
C VAL A 213 14.73 -15.37 -9.33
N ARG A 214 16.00 -15.55 -9.02
CA ARG A 214 17.05 -15.89 -9.97
C ARG A 214 17.52 -17.32 -9.83
#